data_5f9f8eb85bbf2c030268e79937bdd48e
#
_entry.id   5f9f8eb85bbf2c030268e79937bdd48e
#
_cell.length_a   1.000
_cell.length_b   1.000
_cell.length_c   1.000
_cell.angle_alpha   90.00
_cell.angle_beta   90.00
_cell.angle_gamma   90.00
#
_symmetry.space_group_name_H-M   'P 1'
#
loop_
_entity.id
_entity.type
_entity.pdbx_description
1 polymer ?
#
loop_
_entity_poly.entity_id
_entity_poly.type
_entity_poly.pdbx_seq_one_letter_code
_entity_poly.pdbx_strand_id
1 'polypeptide(L)'
;MKRFLSILLALALALTLGIPALAAEHQAGDTYIRILGSSGARTVGVRTTYGVYRQTADGAVYRDDRYEFVYTDDGVSWVSARAAESSLGSGMYDGTQFLAGPFGSERPTWCSADGGHWTALAPEEQDTAPAIQRGRSSLNGLTFTLRGGRELWVTDGQGRAVELTADFTSFLASYDMADVQAYPVPQGIRVEVYSRYGYETGASHTYPAAELKQRLAAAQPGAFRPELLRVAGNGKLLLGQARSSADGMENLYTTDGLTWKTAEGMPAGRLLPYNGKSFVVVSGEPAGVYASEDGLTWQSLEGTPFQPEREAVLADYTFLWTGTEYISCRTVEEPYGPHGARGDWTSAWNTRVCFADENFQLIGSHDFGANVTGVGWADGAYYAQAGGTVYSSADRTHWTATTLISIPAAPAAAPYTLRVTGTQVEAAQAGSSQFVPLFTAPSEGLWAILRRGESVYAVELVDAGGRTEDVQVFTAAQMAAKFPKELRVTVDGKPVTFTISLYQVSGCTMAPLRQMAQALGYTFDYDGASRTAVCTRGTDTISVRAASTQATVNGKTTNWLAVPAELRGGIFCVPVRFFAEAAGADVTWDAAGQTFYLTTAIQEG
;
A
#
# COMPACT_ATOMS: atom_id res chain seq x y z
N MET A 1 -48.95 22.37 -27.95
CA MET A 1 -49.93 21.76 -27.02
C MET A 1 -49.73 20.25 -26.84
N LYS A 2 -49.64 19.42 -27.89
CA LYS A 2 -49.47 17.96 -27.73
C LYS A 2 -48.17 17.56 -26.98
N ARG A 3 -47.07 18.22 -27.23
CA ARG A 3 -45.77 17.93 -26.53
C ARG A 3 -45.79 18.33 -25.05
N PHE A 4 -46.50 19.42 -24.70
CA PHE A 4 -46.65 19.86 -23.30
C PHE A 4 -47.56 18.91 -22.50
N LEU A 5 -48.58 18.34 -23.15
CA LEU A 5 -49.49 17.39 -22.51
C LEU A 5 -48.80 16.04 -22.25
N SER A 6 -47.88 15.60 -23.14
CA SER A 6 -47.12 14.36 -22.95
C SER A 6 -46.11 14.48 -21.82
N ILE A 7 -45.44 15.64 -21.66
CA ILE A 7 -44.51 15.89 -20.55
C ILE A 7 -45.26 15.98 -19.21
N LEU A 8 -46.41 16.63 -19.18
CA LEU A 8 -47.25 16.70 -17.98
C LEU A 8 -47.84 15.34 -17.60
N LEU A 9 -48.19 14.49 -18.57
CA LEU A 9 -48.69 13.14 -18.31
C LEU A 9 -47.57 12.23 -17.80
N ALA A 10 -46.34 12.33 -18.35
CA ALA A 10 -45.17 11.61 -17.87
C ALA A 10 -44.73 12.05 -16.45
N LEU A 11 -44.76 13.37 -16.18
CA LEU A 11 -44.52 13.91 -14.83
C LEU A 11 -45.57 13.49 -13.82
N ALA A 12 -46.87 13.49 -14.24
CA ALA A 12 -47.95 13.04 -13.37
C ALA A 12 -47.89 11.53 -13.08
N LEU A 13 -47.50 10.72 -14.07
CA LEU A 13 -47.26 9.27 -13.87
C LEU A 13 -46.06 9.00 -12.96
N ALA A 14 -44.97 9.75 -13.12
CA ALA A 14 -43.78 9.65 -12.27
C ALA A 14 -44.09 10.04 -10.81
N LEU A 15 -44.91 11.07 -10.59
CA LEU A 15 -45.30 11.52 -9.24
C LEU A 15 -46.28 10.55 -8.55
N THR A 16 -47.14 9.85 -9.31
CA THR A 16 -48.11 8.91 -8.73
C THR A 16 -47.56 7.51 -8.48
N LEU A 17 -46.46 7.13 -9.17
CA LEU A 17 -45.85 5.80 -9.08
C LEU A 17 -44.60 5.76 -8.21
N GLY A 18 -44.16 6.89 -7.61
CA GLY A 18 -42.93 6.95 -6.80
C GLY A 18 -41.66 6.65 -7.60
N ILE A 19 -41.70 6.82 -8.93
CA ILE A 19 -40.52 6.65 -9.79
C ILE A 19 -39.56 7.82 -9.48
N PRO A 20 -38.29 7.56 -9.15
CA PRO A 20 -37.30 8.62 -8.87
C PRO A 20 -37.26 9.64 -10.01
N ALA A 21 -37.15 10.91 -9.70
CA ALA A 21 -37.14 12.03 -10.68
C ALA A 21 -36.05 11.90 -11.77
N LEU A 22 -35.05 11.04 -11.59
CA LEU A 22 -33.99 10.71 -12.57
C LEU A 22 -34.55 10.00 -13.84
N ALA A 23 -35.68 9.30 -13.75
CA ALA A 23 -36.30 8.62 -14.91
C ALA A 23 -36.98 9.58 -15.93
N ALA A 24 -37.04 10.88 -15.63
CA ALA A 24 -37.68 11.89 -16.49
C ALA A 24 -36.72 12.60 -17.46
N GLU A 25 -35.43 12.35 -17.40
CA GLU A 25 -34.42 13.09 -18.17
C GLU A 25 -34.23 12.62 -19.62
N HIS A 26 -34.55 11.35 -19.93
CA HIS A 26 -34.36 10.81 -21.28
C HIS A 26 -35.70 10.59 -22.01
N GLN A 27 -35.78 11.09 -23.25
CA GLN A 27 -36.95 10.88 -24.12
C GLN A 27 -36.74 9.61 -24.96
N ALA A 28 -37.85 9.01 -25.41
CA ALA A 28 -37.79 7.89 -26.33
C ALA A 28 -37.05 8.29 -27.62
N GLY A 29 -36.05 7.51 -27.98
CA GLY A 29 -35.14 7.79 -29.11
C GLY A 29 -33.83 8.48 -28.73
N ASP A 30 -33.70 9.02 -27.52
CA ASP A 30 -32.42 9.49 -27.04
C ASP A 30 -31.42 8.31 -26.93
N THR A 31 -30.15 8.60 -27.05
CA THR A 31 -29.09 7.59 -26.96
C THR A 31 -28.03 7.99 -25.98
N TYR A 32 -27.47 6.99 -25.28
CA TYR A 32 -26.33 7.11 -24.40
C TYR A 32 -25.32 6.00 -24.72
N ILE A 33 -24.04 6.29 -24.73
CA ILE A 33 -22.99 5.30 -24.94
C ILE A 33 -22.13 5.22 -23.67
N ARG A 34 -22.11 4.04 -23.06
CA ARG A 34 -21.17 3.71 -21.99
C ARG A 34 -19.93 3.07 -22.58
N ILE A 35 -18.77 3.64 -22.29
CA ILE A 35 -17.50 3.11 -22.73
C ILE A 35 -17.16 1.87 -21.89
N LEU A 36 -16.73 0.80 -22.56
CA LEU A 36 -16.28 -0.44 -21.94
C LEU A 36 -14.75 -0.54 -21.93
N GLY A 37 -14.06 0.02 -22.93
CA GLY A 37 -12.60 -0.02 -23.00
C GLY A 37 -12.04 0.50 -24.31
N SER A 38 -10.72 0.73 -24.36
CA SER A 38 -10.01 1.18 -25.57
C SER A 38 -8.67 0.49 -25.71
N SER A 39 -8.37 0.02 -26.94
CA SER A 39 -7.03 -0.46 -27.34
C SER A 39 -6.08 0.67 -27.76
N GLY A 40 -6.56 1.90 -27.76
CA GLY A 40 -5.86 3.06 -28.33
C GLY A 40 -6.12 3.25 -29.83
N ALA A 41 -6.37 2.17 -30.57
CA ALA A 41 -6.76 2.21 -31.99
C ALA A 41 -8.28 2.12 -32.16
N ARG A 42 -8.95 1.38 -31.28
CA ARG A 42 -10.41 1.19 -31.29
C ARG A 42 -10.95 1.34 -29.86
N THR A 43 -12.08 2.00 -29.74
CA THR A 43 -12.84 2.13 -28.49
C THR A 43 -14.16 1.41 -28.63
N VAL A 44 -14.57 0.64 -27.64
CA VAL A 44 -15.81 -0.10 -27.61
C VAL A 44 -16.73 0.40 -26.51
N GLY A 45 -18.04 0.25 -26.72
CA GLY A 45 -19.04 0.65 -25.72
C GLY A 45 -20.36 -0.10 -25.91
N VAL A 46 -21.28 0.14 -25.00
CA VAL A 46 -22.69 -0.25 -25.13
C VAL A 46 -23.52 1.01 -25.35
N ARG A 47 -24.25 1.04 -26.45
CA ARG A 47 -25.25 2.07 -26.74
C ARG A 47 -26.59 1.65 -26.18
N THR A 48 -27.17 2.49 -25.33
CA THR A 48 -28.56 2.42 -24.90
C THR A 48 -29.37 3.35 -25.76
N THR A 49 -30.41 2.85 -26.40
CA THR A 49 -31.45 3.67 -27.07
C THR A 49 -32.69 3.60 -26.21
N TYR A 50 -33.08 4.73 -25.64
CA TYR A 50 -34.22 4.80 -24.73
C TYR A 50 -35.54 4.57 -25.44
N GLY A 51 -36.31 3.61 -24.93
CA GLY A 51 -37.60 3.25 -25.43
C GLY A 51 -38.74 4.06 -24.80
N VAL A 52 -39.93 3.60 -25.04
CA VAL A 52 -41.16 4.13 -24.41
C VAL A 52 -41.46 3.35 -23.14
N TYR A 53 -42.10 4.04 -22.18
CA TYR A 53 -42.62 3.37 -20.99
C TYR A 53 -43.81 2.47 -21.37
N ARG A 54 -43.75 1.21 -20.92
CA ARG A 54 -44.81 0.21 -21.11
C ARG A 54 -45.24 -0.33 -19.75
N GLN A 55 -46.50 -0.84 -19.70
CA GLN A 55 -47.02 -1.48 -18.51
C GLN A 55 -47.29 -2.96 -18.82
N THR A 56 -46.87 -3.83 -17.93
CA THR A 56 -47.16 -5.27 -17.98
C THR A 56 -48.59 -5.55 -17.52
N ALA A 57 -49.09 -6.77 -17.77
CA ALA A 57 -50.45 -7.17 -17.39
C ALA A 57 -50.67 -7.17 -15.86
N ASP A 58 -49.64 -7.32 -15.07
CA ASP A 58 -49.64 -7.25 -13.60
C ASP A 58 -49.43 -5.83 -13.05
N GLY A 59 -49.37 -4.83 -13.95
CA GLY A 59 -49.28 -3.43 -13.59
C GLY A 59 -47.86 -2.86 -13.38
N ALA A 60 -46.83 -3.66 -13.52
CA ALA A 60 -45.45 -3.17 -13.46
C ALA A 60 -45.12 -2.28 -14.66
N VAL A 61 -44.41 -1.18 -14.44
CA VAL A 61 -44.01 -0.24 -15.50
C VAL A 61 -42.50 -0.44 -15.79
N TYR A 62 -42.18 -0.60 -17.06
CA TYR A 62 -40.81 -0.70 -17.55
C TYR A 62 -40.60 0.17 -18.78
N ARG A 63 -39.37 0.52 -19.08
CA ARG A 63 -38.95 1.22 -20.30
C ARG A 63 -38.40 0.19 -21.30
N ASP A 64 -38.92 0.22 -22.55
CA ASP A 64 -38.52 -0.71 -23.62
C ASP A 64 -37.24 -0.22 -24.31
N ASP A 65 -36.12 -0.27 -23.57
CA ASP A 65 -34.82 0.19 -24.03
C ASP A 65 -34.13 -0.88 -24.91
N ARG A 66 -33.32 -0.42 -25.87
CA ARG A 66 -32.51 -1.29 -26.73
C ARG A 66 -31.02 -1.08 -26.41
N TYR A 67 -30.29 -2.18 -26.38
CA TYR A 67 -28.87 -2.21 -26.07
C TYR A 67 -28.10 -2.85 -27.22
N GLU A 68 -27.00 -2.24 -27.62
CA GLU A 68 -26.13 -2.76 -28.67
C GLU A 68 -24.65 -2.46 -28.36
N PHE A 69 -23.78 -3.44 -28.68
CA PHE A 69 -22.35 -3.17 -28.73
C PHE A 69 -22.05 -2.22 -29.89
N VAL A 70 -21.23 -1.22 -29.61
CA VAL A 70 -20.76 -0.25 -30.59
C VAL A 70 -19.25 -0.07 -30.48
N TYR A 71 -18.62 0.36 -31.57
CA TYR A 71 -17.21 0.72 -31.57
C TYR A 71 -16.97 1.99 -32.37
N THR A 72 -15.82 2.61 -32.13
CA THR A 72 -15.31 3.75 -32.88
C THR A 72 -13.80 3.66 -33.04
N ASP A 73 -13.28 4.09 -34.19
CA ASP A 73 -11.85 4.20 -34.47
C ASP A 73 -11.36 5.66 -34.43
N ASP A 74 -12.29 6.63 -34.43
CA ASP A 74 -12.01 8.06 -34.40
C ASP A 74 -12.48 8.78 -33.11
N GLY A 75 -13.13 8.05 -32.21
CA GLY A 75 -13.69 8.60 -30.97
C GLY A 75 -14.95 9.45 -31.13
N VAL A 76 -15.50 9.52 -32.36
CA VAL A 76 -16.65 10.36 -32.71
C VAL A 76 -17.73 9.58 -33.43
N SER A 77 -17.37 8.83 -34.46
CA SER A 77 -18.29 8.07 -35.32
C SER A 77 -18.45 6.66 -34.78
N TRP A 78 -19.64 6.34 -34.26
CA TRP A 78 -19.93 5.04 -33.63
C TRP A 78 -20.65 4.09 -34.55
N VAL A 79 -20.11 2.90 -34.71
CA VAL A 79 -20.60 1.82 -35.56
C VAL A 79 -21.26 0.75 -34.69
N SER A 80 -22.48 0.33 -35.05
CA SER A 80 -23.18 -0.79 -34.38
C SER A 80 -22.54 -2.11 -34.74
N ALA A 81 -22.28 -2.96 -33.76
CA ALA A 81 -21.72 -4.29 -33.94
C ALA A 81 -22.78 -5.40 -33.83
N ARG A 82 -23.47 -5.49 -32.68
CA ARG A 82 -24.56 -6.44 -32.45
C ARG A 82 -25.41 -6.03 -31.24
N ALA A 83 -26.59 -6.68 -31.10
CA ALA A 83 -27.41 -6.54 -29.90
C ALA A 83 -26.63 -6.96 -28.63
N ALA A 84 -26.81 -6.20 -27.57
CA ALA A 84 -26.19 -6.42 -26.25
C ALA A 84 -27.28 -6.67 -25.20
N GLU A 85 -26.88 -7.19 -24.04
CA GLU A 85 -27.74 -7.38 -22.90
C GLU A 85 -27.86 -6.09 -22.08
N SER A 86 -29.02 -5.88 -21.44
CA SER A 86 -29.28 -4.70 -20.60
C SER A 86 -28.40 -4.64 -19.35
N SER A 87 -27.85 -5.76 -18.90
CA SER A 87 -27.00 -5.86 -17.73
C SER A 87 -25.55 -5.40 -17.96
N LEU A 88 -25.10 -5.34 -19.22
CA LEU A 88 -23.72 -5.02 -19.55
C LEU A 88 -23.37 -3.57 -19.21
N GLY A 89 -22.24 -3.38 -18.57
CA GLY A 89 -21.81 -2.04 -18.17
C GLY A 89 -20.40 -1.96 -17.58
N SER A 90 -19.74 -3.10 -17.39
CA SER A 90 -18.30 -3.18 -17.03
C SER A 90 -17.52 -3.73 -18.21
N GLY A 91 -16.29 -3.25 -18.42
CA GLY A 91 -15.44 -3.78 -19.48
C GLY A 91 -14.02 -3.23 -19.42
N MET A 92 -13.14 -3.87 -20.20
CA MET A 92 -11.75 -3.44 -20.37
C MET A 92 -11.16 -3.99 -21.68
N TYR A 93 -10.02 -3.44 -22.09
CA TYR A 93 -9.10 -4.06 -23.02
C TYR A 93 -7.91 -4.64 -22.24
N ASP A 94 -7.67 -5.95 -22.36
CA ASP A 94 -6.66 -6.67 -21.58
C ASP A 94 -5.25 -6.67 -22.21
N GLY A 95 -5.09 -5.98 -23.34
CA GLY A 95 -3.87 -5.97 -24.15
C GLY A 95 -3.99 -6.84 -25.41
N THR A 96 -4.95 -7.77 -25.46
CA THR A 96 -5.19 -8.71 -26.56
C THR A 96 -6.61 -8.67 -27.08
N GLN A 97 -7.59 -8.49 -26.21
CA GLN A 97 -9.01 -8.52 -26.53
C GLN A 97 -9.80 -7.56 -25.63
N PHE A 98 -11.01 -7.25 -26.08
CA PHE A 98 -12.00 -6.55 -25.27
C PHE A 98 -12.83 -7.56 -24.47
N LEU A 99 -13.04 -7.27 -23.20
CA LEU A 99 -13.88 -8.02 -22.28
C LEU A 99 -15.06 -7.15 -21.84
N ALA A 100 -16.23 -7.77 -21.69
CA ALA A 100 -17.43 -7.09 -21.19
C ALA A 100 -18.19 -8.00 -20.23
N GLY A 101 -18.78 -7.42 -19.21
CA GLY A 101 -19.55 -8.10 -18.19
C GLY A 101 -20.67 -7.24 -17.61
N PRO A 102 -21.48 -7.80 -16.71
CA PRO A 102 -22.52 -7.06 -16.01
C PRO A 102 -21.97 -5.84 -15.30
N PHE A 103 -22.81 -4.81 -15.19
CA PHE A 103 -22.45 -3.60 -14.46
C PHE A 103 -22.06 -3.90 -13.02
N GLY A 104 -20.88 -3.41 -12.61
CA GLY A 104 -20.36 -3.64 -11.29
C GLY A 104 -19.68 -5.00 -11.09
N SER A 105 -19.69 -5.87 -12.10
CA SER A 105 -19.02 -7.18 -12.06
C SER A 105 -17.59 -7.09 -12.57
N GLU A 106 -16.71 -7.84 -11.95
CA GLU A 106 -15.34 -8.10 -12.42
C GLU A 106 -15.29 -9.35 -13.33
N ARG A 107 -16.37 -10.13 -13.39
CA ARG A 107 -16.47 -11.35 -14.20
C ARG A 107 -16.92 -11.02 -15.61
N PRO A 108 -16.09 -11.27 -16.65
CA PRO A 108 -16.50 -11.05 -18.03
C PRO A 108 -17.49 -12.14 -18.48
N THR A 109 -18.48 -11.73 -19.25
CA THR A 109 -19.44 -12.66 -19.89
C THR A 109 -19.37 -12.63 -21.40
N TRP A 110 -18.65 -11.65 -21.98
CA TRP A 110 -18.44 -11.46 -23.41
C TRP A 110 -17.00 -11.08 -23.69
N CYS A 111 -16.49 -11.53 -24.85
CA CYS A 111 -15.19 -11.11 -25.36
C CYS A 111 -15.23 -10.76 -26.86
N SER A 112 -14.26 -9.97 -27.30
CA SER A 112 -14.07 -9.60 -28.70
C SER A 112 -12.59 -9.27 -28.98
N ALA A 113 -11.99 -9.93 -29.96
CA ALA A 113 -10.62 -9.64 -30.38
C ALA A 113 -10.50 -8.30 -31.13
N ASP A 114 -11.56 -7.87 -31.82
CA ASP A 114 -11.56 -6.69 -32.70
C ASP A 114 -12.56 -5.60 -32.32
N GLY A 115 -13.35 -5.81 -31.26
CA GLY A 115 -14.41 -4.88 -30.82
C GLY A 115 -15.66 -4.85 -31.71
N GLY A 116 -15.60 -5.48 -32.89
CA GLY A 116 -16.72 -5.56 -33.85
C GLY A 116 -17.46 -6.90 -33.79
N HIS A 117 -16.76 -7.97 -33.48
CA HIS A 117 -17.33 -9.32 -33.38
C HIS A 117 -17.27 -9.79 -31.92
N TRP A 118 -18.41 -9.88 -31.27
CA TRP A 118 -18.55 -10.25 -29.88
C TRP A 118 -19.06 -11.69 -29.71
N THR A 119 -18.43 -12.44 -28.81
CA THR A 119 -18.79 -13.82 -28.48
C THR A 119 -19.10 -13.90 -26.98
N ALA A 120 -20.21 -14.56 -26.63
CA ALA A 120 -20.50 -14.86 -25.24
C ALA A 120 -19.54 -15.94 -24.74
N LEU A 121 -18.96 -15.73 -23.57
CA LEU A 121 -18.09 -16.70 -22.89
C LEU A 121 -18.94 -17.80 -22.26
N ALA A 122 -18.53 -19.07 -22.44
CA ALA A 122 -19.12 -20.17 -21.70
C ALA A 122 -18.79 -20.05 -20.19
N PRO A 123 -19.59 -20.63 -19.28
CA PRO A 123 -19.36 -20.50 -17.84
C PRO A 123 -17.93 -20.83 -17.39
N GLU A 124 -17.35 -21.90 -17.97
CA GLU A 124 -15.97 -22.32 -17.71
C GLU A 124 -14.92 -21.34 -18.25
N GLU A 125 -15.22 -20.64 -19.34
CA GLU A 125 -14.35 -19.61 -19.91
C GLU A 125 -14.42 -18.32 -19.08
N GLN A 126 -15.58 -17.99 -18.53
CA GLN A 126 -15.76 -16.84 -17.65
C GLN A 126 -14.91 -16.96 -16.38
N ASP A 127 -14.74 -18.20 -15.86
CA ASP A 127 -13.96 -18.47 -14.64
C ASP A 127 -12.43 -18.40 -14.89
N THR A 128 -12.00 -18.54 -16.14
CA THR A 128 -10.57 -18.50 -16.52
C THR A 128 -10.17 -17.21 -17.22
N ALA A 129 -11.14 -16.40 -17.65
CA ALA A 129 -10.86 -15.11 -18.29
C ALA A 129 -10.30 -14.09 -17.28
N PRO A 130 -9.45 -13.15 -17.74
CA PRO A 130 -8.97 -12.07 -16.88
C PRO A 130 -10.11 -11.27 -16.27
N ALA A 131 -10.03 -10.97 -14.98
CA ALA A 131 -11.03 -10.15 -14.30
C ALA A 131 -11.06 -8.73 -14.85
N ILE A 132 -12.26 -8.18 -15.06
CA ILE A 132 -12.45 -6.79 -15.47
C ILE A 132 -11.97 -5.87 -14.34
N GLN A 133 -10.96 -5.07 -14.61
CA GLN A 133 -10.41 -4.12 -13.63
C GLN A 133 -11.19 -2.83 -13.63
N ARG A 134 -11.98 -2.63 -12.60
CA ARG A 134 -12.77 -1.42 -12.40
C ARG A 134 -11.94 -0.32 -11.75
N GLY A 135 -12.25 0.92 -12.14
CA GLY A 135 -11.54 2.08 -11.60
C GLY A 135 -10.15 2.29 -12.19
N ARG A 136 -9.84 1.59 -13.30
CA ARG A 136 -8.56 1.72 -14.00
C ARG A 136 -8.73 1.62 -15.51
N SER A 137 -8.07 2.49 -16.25
CA SER A 137 -8.05 2.47 -17.72
C SER A 137 -6.65 2.83 -18.23
N SER A 138 -6.09 2.00 -19.11
CA SER A 138 -4.76 2.23 -19.70
C SER A 138 -4.89 2.64 -21.15
N LEU A 139 -4.14 3.67 -21.54
CA LEU A 139 -4.16 4.21 -22.91
C LEU A 139 -2.79 4.82 -23.27
N ASN A 140 -2.15 4.30 -24.32
CA ASN A 140 -0.92 4.87 -24.89
C ASN A 140 0.21 5.11 -23.85
N GLY A 141 0.40 4.15 -22.93
CA GLY A 141 1.41 4.22 -21.87
C GLY A 141 1.03 5.09 -20.69
N LEU A 142 -0.17 5.65 -20.66
CA LEU A 142 -0.78 6.31 -19.51
C LEU A 142 -1.75 5.38 -18.83
N THR A 143 -1.84 5.47 -17.52
CA THR A 143 -2.84 4.75 -16.73
C THR A 143 -3.64 5.74 -15.89
N PHE A 144 -4.94 5.74 -16.09
CA PHE A 144 -5.92 6.50 -15.31
C PHE A 144 -6.44 5.59 -14.21
N THR A 145 -6.30 6.01 -12.96
CA THR A 145 -6.63 5.17 -11.80
C THR A 145 -7.46 5.97 -10.80
N LEU A 146 -8.53 5.37 -10.32
CA LEU A 146 -9.28 5.88 -9.17
C LEU A 146 -8.59 5.47 -7.87
N ARG A 147 -8.67 6.33 -6.88
CA ARG A 147 -8.23 6.05 -5.52
C ARG A 147 -9.40 6.29 -4.57
N GLY A 148 -9.87 5.21 -3.93
CA GLY A 148 -10.97 5.26 -2.96
C GLY A 148 -12.30 5.78 -3.51
N GLY A 149 -12.49 5.83 -4.84
CA GLY A 149 -13.67 6.39 -5.49
C GLY A 149 -13.79 7.91 -5.39
N ARG A 150 -12.79 8.63 -4.84
CA ARG A 150 -12.81 10.07 -4.61
C ARG A 150 -11.71 10.84 -5.34
N GLU A 151 -10.67 10.19 -5.76
CA GLU A 151 -9.56 10.78 -6.46
C GLU A 151 -9.36 10.10 -7.81
N LEU A 152 -9.07 10.90 -8.83
CA LEU A 152 -8.66 10.42 -10.15
C LEU A 152 -7.22 10.83 -10.41
N TRP A 153 -6.39 9.88 -10.75
CA TRP A 153 -4.98 10.06 -11.06
C TRP A 153 -4.64 9.56 -12.44
N VAL A 154 -3.71 10.22 -13.13
CA VAL A 154 -3.02 9.69 -14.31
C VAL A 154 -1.56 9.44 -13.97
N THR A 155 -1.05 8.26 -14.33
CA THR A 155 0.34 7.85 -14.14
C THR A 155 0.97 7.44 -15.46
N ASP A 156 2.30 7.56 -15.55
CA ASP A 156 3.08 7.01 -16.67
C ASP A 156 3.91 5.79 -16.23
N GLY A 157 4.56 5.13 -17.18
CA GLY A 157 5.41 3.97 -16.92
C GLY A 157 6.69 4.27 -16.11
N GLN A 158 6.94 5.53 -15.72
CA GLN A 158 8.08 5.98 -14.92
C GLN A 158 7.67 6.35 -13.48
N GLY A 159 6.42 6.09 -13.09
CA GLY A 159 5.89 6.39 -11.76
C GLY A 159 5.61 7.88 -11.51
N ARG A 160 5.67 8.73 -12.55
CA ARG A 160 5.21 10.12 -12.44
C ARG A 160 3.70 10.14 -12.46
N ALA A 161 3.09 10.97 -11.65
CA ALA A 161 1.65 10.99 -11.45
C ALA A 161 1.12 12.41 -11.33
N VAL A 162 -0.08 12.62 -11.86
CA VAL A 162 -0.82 13.89 -11.76
C VAL A 162 -2.24 13.60 -11.31
N GLU A 163 -2.72 14.34 -10.33
CA GLU A 163 -4.10 14.29 -9.89
C GLU A 163 -4.98 15.10 -10.84
N LEU A 164 -6.12 14.50 -11.24
CA LEU A 164 -7.11 15.07 -12.15
C LEU A 164 -8.47 15.31 -11.47
N THR A 165 -8.57 15.06 -10.18
CA THR A 165 -9.82 15.12 -9.39
C THR A 165 -10.54 16.46 -9.53
N ALA A 166 -9.80 17.56 -9.62
CA ALA A 166 -10.35 18.91 -9.72
C ALA A 166 -11.27 19.11 -10.93
N ASP A 167 -11.04 18.35 -12.01
CA ASP A 167 -11.84 18.45 -13.24
C ASP A 167 -13.20 17.75 -13.13
N PHE A 168 -13.45 17.01 -12.03
CA PHE A 168 -14.65 16.23 -11.75
C PHE A 168 -15.38 16.64 -10.46
N THR A 169 -15.05 17.79 -9.87
CA THR A 169 -15.59 18.23 -8.57
C THR A 169 -17.10 18.36 -8.55
N SER A 170 -17.74 18.80 -9.65
CA SER A 170 -19.20 18.89 -9.75
C SER A 170 -19.87 17.51 -9.69
N PHE A 171 -19.25 16.49 -10.27
CA PHE A 171 -19.70 15.11 -10.18
C PHE A 171 -19.55 14.57 -8.76
N LEU A 172 -18.36 14.75 -8.16
CA LEU A 172 -18.02 14.29 -6.82
C LEU A 172 -18.86 14.94 -5.70
N ALA A 173 -19.47 16.08 -5.97
CA ALA A 173 -20.41 16.71 -5.03
C ALA A 173 -21.65 15.84 -4.75
N SER A 174 -22.00 14.93 -5.67
CA SER A 174 -23.21 14.10 -5.58
C SER A 174 -22.92 12.59 -5.63
N TYR A 175 -21.79 12.18 -6.19
CA TYR A 175 -21.50 10.77 -6.48
C TYR A 175 -20.05 10.40 -6.19
N ASP A 176 -19.84 9.14 -5.75
CA ASP A 176 -18.53 8.51 -5.76
C ASP A 176 -18.25 7.90 -7.13
N MET A 177 -16.99 7.96 -7.57
CA MET A 177 -16.53 7.32 -8.80
C MET A 177 -16.40 5.81 -8.59
N ALA A 178 -17.04 5.02 -9.44
CA ALA A 178 -16.98 3.56 -9.39
C ALA A 178 -16.18 2.96 -10.53
N ASP A 179 -16.04 3.70 -11.66
CA ASP A 179 -15.28 3.26 -12.81
C ASP A 179 -14.72 4.46 -13.59
N VAL A 180 -13.64 4.23 -14.34
CA VAL A 180 -13.02 5.22 -15.22
C VAL A 180 -12.66 4.57 -16.56
N GLN A 181 -12.93 5.29 -17.66
CA GLN A 181 -12.54 4.89 -19.00
C GLN A 181 -11.85 6.05 -19.73
N ALA A 182 -10.72 5.76 -20.37
CA ALA A 182 -9.97 6.71 -21.17
C ALA A 182 -9.87 6.23 -22.62
N TYR A 183 -10.11 7.13 -23.57
CA TYR A 183 -10.02 6.80 -24.98
C TYR A 183 -9.63 7.99 -25.83
N PRO A 184 -9.05 7.74 -27.04
CA PRO A 184 -8.64 8.80 -27.93
C PRO A 184 -9.83 9.48 -28.59
N VAL A 185 -9.76 10.80 -28.72
CA VAL A 185 -10.65 11.64 -29.51
C VAL A 185 -9.82 12.62 -30.34
N PRO A 186 -10.36 13.28 -31.39
CA PRO A 186 -9.57 14.20 -32.21
C PRO A 186 -8.87 15.31 -31.42
N GLN A 187 -9.45 15.75 -30.30
CA GLN A 187 -8.91 16.82 -29.46
C GLN A 187 -7.89 16.33 -28.42
N GLY A 188 -7.71 15.01 -28.27
CA GLY A 188 -6.78 14.45 -27.27
C GLY A 188 -7.26 13.15 -26.66
N ILE A 189 -7.25 13.08 -25.33
CA ILE A 189 -7.73 11.93 -24.55
C ILE A 189 -8.99 12.35 -23.80
N ARG A 190 -10.09 11.66 -24.05
CA ARG A 190 -11.32 11.82 -23.28
C ARG A 190 -11.31 10.82 -22.14
N VAL A 191 -11.58 11.32 -20.95
CA VAL A 191 -11.69 10.54 -19.72
C VAL A 191 -13.12 10.65 -19.23
N GLU A 192 -13.73 9.51 -18.98
CA GLU A 192 -15.08 9.41 -18.44
C GLU A 192 -15.06 8.68 -17.10
N VAL A 193 -15.76 9.22 -16.11
CA VAL A 193 -15.95 8.62 -14.80
C VAL A 193 -17.42 8.27 -14.61
N TYR A 194 -17.70 7.15 -13.95
CA TYR A 194 -19.05 6.64 -13.75
C TYR A 194 -19.32 6.41 -12.27
N SER A 195 -20.58 6.63 -11.84
CA SER A 195 -20.99 6.31 -10.47
C SER A 195 -21.46 4.86 -10.35
N ARG A 196 -21.56 4.37 -9.12
CA ARG A 196 -22.15 3.07 -8.81
C ARG A 196 -23.69 3.05 -8.90
N TYR A 197 -24.32 4.22 -8.96
CA TYR A 197 -25.77 4.36 -8.84
C TYR A 197 -26.52 4.32 -10.17
N GLY A 198 -25.87 4.02 -11.27
CA GLY A 198 -26.56 3.84 -12.54
C GLY A 198 -25.67 3.94 -13.76
N TYR A 199 -26.15 3.36 -14.84
CA TYR A 199 -25.48 3.31 -16.13
C TYR A 199 -25.27 4.69 -16.76
N GLU A 200 -26.10 5.67 -16.36
CA GLU A 200 -26.27 6.96 -17.00
C GLU A 200 -25.63 8.10 -16.19
N THR A 201 -25.15 7.80 -14.97
CA THR A 201 -24.54 8.81 -14.12
C THR A 201 -23.04 8.82 -14.32
N GLY A 202 -22.57 9.76 -15.14
CA GLY A 202 -21.15 9.92 -15.45
C GLY A 202 -20.79 11.38 -15.70
N ALA A 203 -19.50 11.66 -15.65
CA ALA A 203 -18.91 12.92 -16.07
C ALA A 203 -17.73 12.67 -16.98
N SER A 204 -17.40 13.62 -17.85
CA SER A 204 -16.28 13.48 -18.76
C SER A 204 -15.50 14.77 -18.91
N HIS A 205 -14.17 14.61 -19.14
CA HIS A 205 -13.28 15.69 -19.48
C HIS A 205 -12.35 15.27 -20.63
N THR A 206 -11.98 16.22 -21.50
CA THR A 206 -11.07 15.96 -22.61
C THR A 206 -9.76 16.72 -22.38
N TYR A 207 -8.68 15.98 -22.28
CA TYR A 207 -7.33 16.50 -22.08
C TYR A 207 -6.57 16.55 -23.41
N PRO A 208 -6.03 17.69 -23.85
CA PRO A 208 -5.05 17.71 -24.91
C PRO A 208 -3.86 16.80 -24.55
N ALA A 209 -3.48 15.89 -25.45
CA ALA A 209 -2.42 14.90 -25.17
C ALA A 209 -1.07 15.56 -24.81
N ALA A 210 -0.77 16.72 -25.37
CA ALA A 210 0.42 17.50 -25.05
C ALA A 210 0.39 18.06 -23.62
N GLU A 211 -0.79 18.49 -23.16
CA GLU A 211 -0.98 19.01 -21.79
C GLU A 211 -0.71 17.94 -20.73
N LEU A 212 -1.32 16.75 -20.87
CA LEU A 212 -1.06 15.65 -19.94
C LEU A 212 0.42 15.25 -19.89
N LYS A 213 1.07 15.19 -21.05
CA LYS A 213 2.52 14.92 -21.13
C LYS A 213 3.35 15.99 -20.42
N GLN A 214 3.00 17.26 -20.59
CA GLN A 214 3.69 18.37 -19.93
C GLN A 214 3.49 18.32 -18.41
N ARG A 215 2.25 18.10 -17.94
CA ARG A 215 1.93 17.96 -16.50
C ARG A 215 2.70 16.80 -15.87
N LEU A 216 2.74 15.64 -16.54
CA LEU A 216 3.49 14.47 -16.07
C LEU A 216 5.01 14.71 -16.07
N ALA A 217 5.56 15.40 -17.10
CA ALA A 217 6.98 15.72 -17.13
C ALA A 217 7.44 16.61 -15.97
N ALA A 218 6.56 17.46 -15.46
CA ALA A 218 6.81 18.32 -14.31
C ALA A 218 6.57 17.60 -12.95
N ALA A 219 5.91 16.45 -12.96
CA ALA A 219 5.56 15.71 -11.75
C ALA A 219 6.73 14.90 -11.20
N GLN A 220 6.76 14.73 -9.88
CA GLN A 220 7.74 13.87 -9.22
C GLN A 220 7.27 12.40 -9.23
N PRO A 221 8.17 11.41 -9.39
CA PRO A 221 7.84 10.02 -9.23
C PRO A 221 7.33 9.70 -7.81
N GLY A 222 6.35 8.79 -7.70
CA GLY A 222 5.79 8.35 -6.41
C GLY A 222 4.79 9.32 -5.78
N ALA A 223 4.27 10.30 -6.52
CA ALA A 223 3.18 11.16 -6.06
C ALA A 223 1.87 10.36 -5.89
N PHE A 224 1.59 9.41 -6.80
CA PHE A 224 0.47 8.49 -6.65
C PHE A 224 0.79 7.41 -5.63
N ARG A 225 -0.09 7.23 -4.66
CA ARG A 225 -0.02 6.17 -3.65
C ARG A 225 -1.36 5.44 -3.63
N PRO A 226 -1.41 4.15 -4.03
CA PRO A 226 -2.64 3.39 -3.97
C PRO A 226 -3.15 3.29 -2.52
N GLU A 227 -4.45 3.25 -2.35
CA GLU A 227 -5.08 3.00 -1.05
C GLU A 227 -5.03 1.50 -0.76
N LEU A 228 -3.90 1.05 -0.22
CA LEU A 228 -3.65 -0.35 0.05
C LEU A 228 -4.48 -0.85 1.23
N LEU A 229 -5.19 -1.94 1.02
CA LEU A 229 -5.95 -2.66 2.05
C LEU A 229 -5.19 -3.88 2.57
N ARG A 230 -4.30 -4.45 1.74
CA ARG A 230 -3.44 -5.58 2.11
C ARG A 230 -2.13 -5.50 1.35
N VAL A 231 -1.08 -6.01 1.97
CA VAL A 231 0.24 -6.04 1.34
C VAL A 231 1.03 -7.27 1.78
N ALA A 232 1.73 -7.88 0.84
CA ALA A 232 2.66 -8.96 1.09
C ALA A 232 3.97 -8.72 0.35
N GLY A 233 5.09 -9.14 0.93
CA GLY A 233 6.41 -8.91 0.33
C GLY A 233 7.33 -10.11 0.50
N ASN A 234 8.05 -10.50 -0.57
CA ASN A 234 8.98 -11.64 -0.60
C ASN A 234 10.46 -11.20 -0.59
N GLY A 235 10.75 -9.93 -0.34
CA GLY A 235 12.10 -9.36 -0.40
C GLY A 235 12.53 -8.94 -1.81
N LYS A 236 11.77 -9.25 -2.86
CA LYS A 236 12.00 -8.84 -4.25
C LYS A 236 10.95 -7.86 -4.73
N LEU A 237 9.68 -8.10 -4.42
CA LEU A 237 8.59 -7.20 -4.73
C LEU A 237 7.60 -7.11 -3.57
N LEU A 238 6.76 -6.07 -3.59
CA LEU A 238 5.54 -5.99 -2.81
C LEU A 238 4.34 -6.23 -3.73
N LEU A 239 3.46 -7.15 -3.32
CA LEU A 239 2.10 -7.25 -3.83
C LEU A 239 1.18 -6.44 -2.94
N GLY A 240 0.20 -5.77 -3.53
CA GLY A 240 -0.79 -4.98 -2.81
C GLY A 240 -2.19 -5.19 -3.37
N GLN A 241 -3.18 -5.25 -2.52
CA GLN A 241 -4.58 -5.11 -2.88
C GLN A 241 -5.01 -3.71 -2.46
N ALA A 242 -5.45 -2.92 -3.43
CA ALA A 242 -5.81 -1.52 -3.22
C ALA A 242 -7.29 -1.29 -3.53
N ARG A 243 -7.89 -0.33 -2.84
CA ARG A 243 -9.22 0.17 -3.20
C ARG A 243 -9.08 1.11 -4.38
N SER A 244 -9.57 0.68 -5.55
CA SER A 244 -9.56 1.48 -6.78
C SER A 244 -10.82 2.32 -6.93
N SER A 245 -11.98 1.80 -6.52
CA SER A 245 -13.27 2.50 -6.65
C SER A 245 -14.10 2.34 -5.37
N ALA A 246 -15.30 2.89 -5.37
CA ALA A 246 -16.22 2.75 -4.23
C ALA A 246 -16.51 1.28 -3.88
N ASP A 247 -16.53 0.39 -4.88
CA ASP A 247 -16.85 -1.02 -4.72
C ASP A 247 -15.79 -1.96 -5.34
N GLY A 248 -14.70 -1.40 -5.92
CA GLY A 248 -13.69 -2.16 -6.65
C GLY A 248 -12.37 -2.26 -5.92
N MET A 249 -11.71 -3.38 -6.10
CA MET A 249 -10.34 -3.61 -5.66
C MET A 249 -9.45 -3.87 -6.88
N GLU A 250 -8.20 -3.48 -6.80
CA GLU A 250 -7.19 -3.81 -7.79
C GLU A 250 -5.99 -4.52 -7.14
N ASN A 251 -5.41 -5.45 -7.88
CA ASN A 251 -4.20 -6.14 -7.51
C ASN A 251 -3.00 -5.46 -8.16
N LEU A 252 -2.07 -5.00 -7.35
CA LEU A 252 -0.91 -4.22 -7.78
C LEU A 252 0.38 -4.84 -7.28
N TYR A 253 1.49 -4.55 -7.95
CA TYR A 253 2.82 -4.81 -7.43
C TYR A 253 3.78 -3.66 -7.66
N THR A 254 4.81 -3.60 -6.86
CA THR A 254 5.93 -2.67 -7.01
C THR A 254 7.24 -3.30 -6.56
N THR A 255 8.33 -2.92 -7.21
CA THR A 255 9.70 -3.28 -6.80
C THR A 255 10.46 -2.10 -6.21
N ASP A 256 10.01 -0.87 -6.48
CA ASP A 256 10.68 0.38 -6.11
C ASP A 256 9.86 1.27 -5.14
N GLY A 257 8.56 0.97 -4.96
CA GLY A 257 7.63 1.77 -4.14
C GLY A 257 7.17 3.08 -4.78
N LEU A 258 7.60 3.35 -6.00
CA LEU A 258 7.26 4.57 -6.75
C LEU A 258 6.33 4.27 -7.92
N THR A 259 6.59 3.16 -8.60
CA THR A 259 5.83 2.71 -9.76
C THR A 259 4.99 1.49 -9.37
N TRP A 260 3.68 1.63 -9.47
CA TRP A 260 2.73 0.56 -9.23
C TRP A 260 2.21 0.02 -10.55
N LYS A 261 2.31 -1.29 -10.72
CA LYS A 261 1.87 -2.02 -11.91
C LYS A 261 0.76 -2.98 -11.52
N THR A 262 -0.15 -3.26 -12.45
CA THR A 262 -1.15 -4.31 -12.28
C THR A 262 -0.47 -5.67 -12.14
N ALA A 263 -0.87 -6.45 -11.15
CA ALA A 263 -0.51 -7.85 -11.00
C ALA A 263 -1.47 -8.70 -11.87
N GLU A 264 -1.25 -8.64 -13.20
CA GLU A 264 -2.05 -9.39 -14.16
C GLU A 264 -1.94 -10.88 -13.86
N GLY A 265 -3.07 -11.61 -13.94
CA GLY A 265 -3.10 -13.05 -13.62
C GLY A 265 -3.19 -13.37 -12.11
N MET A 266 -3.10 -12.40 -11.21
CA MET A 266 -3.40 -12.63 -9.80
C MET A 266 -4.90 -12.91 -9.65
N PRO A 267 -5.29 -14.06 -9.06
CA PRO A 267 -6.69 -14.42 -8.90
C PRO A 267 -7.46 -13.40 -8.04
N ALA A 268 -8.75 -13.23 -8.34
CA ALA A 268 -9.64 -12.52 -7.44
C ALA A 268 -9.69 -13.25 -6.08
N GLY A 269 -9.68 -12.51 -4.98
CA GLY A 269 -9.69 -13.11 -3.65
C GLY A 269 -8.86 -12.31 -2.66
N ARG A 270 -8.55 -12.94 -1.54
CA ARG A 270 -7.81 -12.31 -0.45
C ARG A 270 -6.33 -12.68 -0.50
N LEU A 271 -5.47 -11.68 -0.63
CA LEU A 271 -4.02 -11.84 -0.47
C LEU A 271 -3.69 -12.11 1.00
N LEU A 272 -2.95 -13.20 1.23
CA LEU A 272 -2.45 -13.56 2.55
C LEU A 272 -1.00 -13.06 2.75
N PRO A 273 -0.51 -13.04 4.00
CA PRO A 273 0.90 -12.82 4.27
C PRO A 273 1.80 -13.81 3.51
N TYR A 274 2.93 -13.33 2.99
CA TYR A 274 3.93 -14.19 2.34
C TYR A 274 4.47 -15.22 3.33
N ASN A 275 4.48 -16.50 2.96
CA ASN A 275 4.83 -17.62 3.84
C ASN A 275 6.31 -18.02 3.80
N GLY A 276 7.18 -17.18 3.25
CA GLY A 276 8.61 -17.50 3.08
C GLY A 276 8.93 -18.25 1.79
N LYS A 277 7.94 -18.83 1.12
CA LYS A 277 8.07 -19.56 -0.14
C LYS A 277 7.17 -19.00 -1.23
N SER A 278 5.90 -18.75 -0.92
CA SER A 278 4.90 -18.31 -1.89
C SER A 278 4.03 -17.19 -1.35
N PHE A 279 3.54 -16.34 -2.26
CA PHE A 279 2.35 -15.56 -2.07
C PHE A 279 1.14 -16.47 -2.19
N VAL A 280 0.12 -16.23 -1.39
CA VAL A 280 -1.10 -17.03 -1.38
C VAL A 280 -2.31 -16.13 -1.51
N VAL A 281 -3.24 -16.51 -2.38
CA VAL A 281 -4.56 -15.88 -2.52
C VAL A 281 -5.63 -16.94 -2.23
N VAL A 282 -6.56 -16.59 -1.38
CA VAL A 282 -7.76 -17.39 -1.12
C VAL A 282 -8.93 -16.74 -1.84
N SER A 283 -9.53 -17.45 -2.78
CA SER A 283 -10.65 -17.00 -3.59
C SER A 283 -11.94 -17.65 -3.16
N GLY A 284 -13.03 -16.89 -3.17
CA GLY A 284 -14.39 -17.41 -2.97
C GLY A 284 -15.10 -17.73 -4.28
N GLU A 285 -14.70 -17.10 -5.40
CA GLU A 285 -15.27 -17.33 -6.72
C GLU A 285 -14.22 -17.26 -7.85
N PRO A 286 -13.91 -18.39 -8.49
CA PRO A 286 -14.19 -19.76 -8.03
C PRO A 286 -13.53 -20.03 -6.68
N ALA A 287 -14.18 -20.83 -5.84
CA ALA A 287 -13.61 -21.19 -4.55
C ALA A 287 -12.29 -21.94 -4.75
N GLY A 288 -11.22 -21.45 -4.14
CA GLY A 288 -9.90 -22.07 -4.29
C GLY A 288 -8.80 -21.33 -3.57
N VAL A 289 -7.66 -21.99 -3.48
CA VAL A 289 -6.41 -21.42 -2.98
C VAL A 289 -5.40 -21.40 -4.13
N TYR A 290 -4.77 -20.29 -4.30
CA TYR A 290 -3.78 -20.07 -5.36
C TYR A 290 -2.46 -19.64 -4.74
N ALA A 291 -1.36 -20.14 -5.29
CA ALA A 291 -0.02 -19.79 -4.85
C ALA A 291 0.85 -19.28 -5.99
N SER A 292 1.80 -18.41 -5.65
CA SER A 292 2.79 -17.87 -6.59
C SER A 292 4.12 -17.65 -5.87
N GLU A 293 5.22 -18.14 -6.42
CA GLU A 293 6.56 -17.89 -5.87
C GLU A 293 7.08 -16.49 -6.25
N ASP A 294 6.73 -16.02 -7.46
CA ASP A 294 7.17 -14.74 -8.01
C ASP A 294 6.16 -13.60 -7.84
N GLY A 295 4.93 -13.90 -7.44
CA GLY A 295 3.83 -12.93 -7.31
C GLY A 295 3.14 -12.59 -8.63
N LEU A 296 3.57 -13.14 -9.76
CA LEU A 296 3.09 -12.83 -11.10
C LEU A 296 2.52 -14.04 -11.83
N THR A 297 3.03 -15.24 -11.52
CA THR A 297 2.57 -16.51 -12.11
C THR A 297 1.86 -17.32 -11.03
N TRP A 298 0.57 -17.57 -11.22
CA TRP A 298 -0.28 -18.19 -10.21
C TRP A 298 -0.68 -19.62 -10.57
N GLN A 299 -0.75 -20.48 -9.58
CA GLN A 299 -1.17 -21.88 -9.71
C GLN A 299 -2.23 -22.19 -8.67
N SER A 300 -3.27 -22.92 -9.09
CA SER A 300 -4.27 -23.46 -8.17
C SER A 300 -3.64 -24.57 -7.30
N LEU A 301 -3.85 -24.50 -6.00
CA LEU A 301 -3.52 -25.59 -5.07
C LEU A 301 -4.73 -26.52 -4.98
N GLU A 302 -4.75 -27.56 -5.82
CA GLU A 302 -5.85 -28.52 -5.86
C GLU A 302 -5.93 -29.34 -4.57
N GLY A 303 -7.16 -29.67 -4.15
CA GLY A 303 -7.42 -30.61 -3.04
C GLY A 303 -7.17 -30.04 -1.64
N THR A 304 -7.09 -28.72 -1.47
CA THR A 304 -6.99 -28.12 -0.15
C THR A 304 -8.30 -28.27 0.62
N PRO A 305 -8.31 -28.91 1.81
CA PRO A 305 -9.55 -29.09 2.59
C PRO A 305 -10.04 -27.80 3.25
N PHE A 306 -9.23 -26.76 3.28
CA PHE A 306 -9.64 -25.43 3.74
C PHE A 306 -10.42 -24.73 2.62
N GLN A 307 -11.64 -25.18 2.39
CA GLN A 307 -12.58 -24.45 1.55
C GLN A 307 -13.32 -23.45 2.43
N PRO A 308 -13.11 -22.15 2.23
CA PRO A 308 -14.00 -21.17 2.83
C PRO A 308 -15.39 -21.41 2.23
N GLU A 309 -16.33 -21.83 3.04
CA GLU A 309 -17.71 -21.95 2.61
C GLU A 309 -18.24 -20.57 2.26
N ARG A 310 -18.46 -20.33 0.97
CA ARG A 310 -19.14 -19.20 0.31
C ARG A 310 -18.56 -17.80 0.49
N GLU A 311 -18.74 -17.01 -0.53
CA GLU A 311 -18.23 -15.66 -0.88
C GLU A 311 -18.24 -14.57 0.20
N ALA A 312 -19.20 -14.60 1.10
CA ALA A 312 -19.31 -13.60 2.18
C ALA A 312 -18.29 -13.82 3.31
N VAL A 313 -17.62 -14.96 3.30
CA VAL A 313 -16.85 -15.46 4.44
C VAL A 313 -15.41 -14.98 4.43
N LEU A 314 -14.83 -14.76 3.24
CA LEU A 314 -13.41 -14.36 3.13
C LEU A 314 -13.10 -12.98 3.68
N ALA A 315 -14.06 -12.06 3.64
CA ALA A 315 -13.89 -10.71 4.17
C ALA A 315 -13.69 -10.71 5.69
N ASP A 316 -14.32 -11.66 6.39
CA ASP A 316 -14.38 -11.73 7.85
C ASP A 316 -13.27 -12.58 8.49
N TYR A 317 -12.36 -13.17 7.69
CA TYR A 317 -11.27 -13.98 8.23
C TYR A 317 -10.01 -13.16 8.44
N THR A 318 -9.37 -13.41 9.57
CA THR A 318 -7.99 -12.98 9.81
C THR A 318 -7.04 -14.13 9.53
N PHE A 319 -5.95 -13.87 8.81
CA PHE A 319 -4.88 -14.81 8.55
C PHE A 319 -3.55 -14.23 8.99
N LEU A 320 -2.79 -15.04 9.73
CA LEU A 320 -1.44 -14.71 10.16
C LEU A 320 -0.49 -15.86 9.77
N TRP A 321 0.70 -15.54 9.29
CA TRP A 321 1.76 -16.52 9.05
C TRP A 321 2.76 -16.50 10.21
N THR A 322 3.02 -17.65 10.83
CA THR A 322 3.92 -17.78 12.00
C THR A 322 5.40 -17.94 11.62
N GLY A 323 5.69 -18.20 10.36
CA GLY A 323 6.98 -18.65 9.85
C GLY A 323 6.96 -20.12 9.41
N THR A 324 5.97 -20.91 9.85
CA THR A 324 5.83 -22.34 9.52
C THR A 324 4.40 -22.74 9.18
N GLU A 325 3.41 -21.99 9.63
CA GLU A 325 1.99 -22.30 9.41
C GLU A 325 1.11 -21.07 9.46
N TYR A 326 -0.09 -21.17 8.90
CA TYR A 326 -1.12 -20.14 8.97
C TYR A 326 -1.99 -20.35 10.21
N ILE A 327 -2.28 -19.26 10.90
CA ILE A 327 -3.33 -19.16 11.91
C ILE A 327 -4.47 -18.37 11.31
N SER A 328 -5.70 -18.82 11.47
CA SER A 328 -6.87 -18.09 11.01
C SER A 328 -7.99 -18.12 12.04
N CYS A 329 -8.74 -17.04 12.10
CA CYS A 329 -10.02 -16.97 12.78
C CYS A 329 -11.00 -16.14 11.95
N ARG A 330 -12.29 -16.37 12.15
CA ARG A 330 -13.33 -15.50 11.62
C ARG A 330 -13.59 -14.40 12.64
N THR A 331 -13.41 -13.14 12.22
CA THR A 331 -13.71 -11.97 13.05
C THR A 331 -15.03 -11.37 12.61
N VAL A 332 -16.07 -11.43 13.44
CA VAL A 332 -17.35 -10.76 13.22
C VAL A 332 -17.59 -9.86 14.42
N GLU A 333 -17.82 -8.56 14.19
CA GLU A 333 -18.01 -7.59 15.27
C GLU A 333 -19.30 -7.79 16.05
N GLU A 334 -20.34 -8.31 15.40
CA GLU A 334 -21.59 -8.66 16.07
C GLU A 334 -22.03 -10.07 15.66
N PRO A 335 -22.42 -10.94 16.62
CA PRO A 335 -23.12 -12.16 16.28
C PRO A 335 -24.43 -11.76 15.63
N TYR A 336 -24.69 -12.20 14.40
CA TYR A 336 -26.00 -12.09 13.81
C TYR A 336 -27.00 -12.73 14.76
N GLY A 337 -27.96 -11.96 15.25
CA GLY A 337 -28.99 -12.49 16.14
C GLY A 337 -29.79 -13.63 15.47
N PRO A 338 -30.51 -14.45 16.24
CA PRO A 338 -31.20 -15.66 15.78
C PRO A 338 -32.23 -15.43 14.67
N HIS A 339 -32.45 -14.18 14.26
CA HIS A 339 -33.44 -13.80 13.23
C HIS A 339 -32.87 -12.89 12.13
N GLY A 340 -31.54 -12.78 12.02
CA GLY A 340 -30.94 -12.05 10.88
C GLY A 340 -31.28 -12.78 9.57
N ALA A 341 -31.44 -12.02 8.47
CA ALA A 341 -31.81 -12.53 7.15
C ALA A 341 -30.84 -13.60 6.57
N ARG A 342 -29.79 -13.93 7.30
CA ARG A 342 -28.78 -14.95 6.98
C ARG A 342 -28.69 -16.03 8.04
N GLY A 343 -29.79 -16.46 8.65
CA GLY A 343 -29.93 -17.46 9.72
C GLY A 343 -28.78 -18.45 9.89
N ASP A 344 -28.56 -18.88 11.11
CA ASP A 344 -27.75 -20.03 11.61
C ASP A 344 -26.26 -20.17 11.23
N TRP A 345 -25.67 -19.22 10.48
CA TRP A 345 -24.28 -19.27 10.03
C TRP A 345 -23.25 -18.93 11.10
N THR A 346 -23.70 -18.48 12.25
CA THR A 346 -22.93 -17.60 13.11
C THR A 346 -22.16 -18.29 14.21
N SER A 347 -22.64 -19.40 14.73
CA SER A 347 -22.13 -19.86 16.01
C SER A 347 -20.89 -20.75 15.91
N ALA A 348 -20.78 -21.58 14.86
CA ALA A 348 -19.75 -22.62 14.83
C ALA A 348 -18.36 -22.10 14.37
N TRP A 349 -18.28 -21.02 13.59
CA TRP A 349 -17.03 -20.56 12.98
C TRP A 349 -16.37 -19.42 13.73
N ASN A 350 -17.14 -18.55 14.37
CA ASN A 350 -16.62 -17.40 15.12
C ASN A 350 -15.91 -17.79 16.42
N THR A 351 -16.10 -19.03 16.89
CA THR A 351 -15.50 -19.53 18.13
C THR A 351 -14.20 -20.29 17.91
N ARG A 352 -13.80 -20.50 16.63
CA ARG A 352 -12.66 -21.35 16.27
C ARG A 352 -11.45 -20.58 15.79
N VAL A 353 -10.29 -21.07 16.21
CA VAL A 353 -9.01 -20.80 15.60
C VAL A 353 -8.59 -22.04 14.82
N CYS A 354 -8.20 -21.85 13.55
CA CYS A 354 -7.76 -22.92 12.67
C CYS A 354 -6.28 -22.73 12.33
N PHE A 355 -5.58 -23.85 12.13
CA PHE A 355 -4.18 -23.88 11.75
C PHE A 355 -4.03 -24.65 10.43
N ALA A 356 -3.30 -24.09 9.49
CA ALA A 356 -3.02 -24.72 8.20
C ALA A 356 -1.52 -24.68 7.90
N ASP A 357 -1.01 -25.69 7.24
CA ASP A 357 0.38 -25.75 6.80
C ASP A 357 0.67 -24.80 5.61
N GLU A 358 1.89 -24.81 5.10
CA GLU A 358 2.32 -24.00 3.96
C GLU A 358 1.56 -24.31 2.66
N ASN A 359 0.98 -25.50 2.53
CA ASN A 359 0.16 -25.95 1.41
C ASN A 359 -1.34 -25.74 1.68
N PHE A 360 -1.68 -25.02 2.75
CA PHE A 360 -3.04 -24.73 3.16
C PHE A 360 -3.88 -25.96 3.59
N GLN A 361 -3.20 -27.04 4.03
CA GLN A 361 -3.87 -28.20 4.61
C GLN A 361 -4.16 -27.95 6.08
N LEU A 362 -5.38 -28.22 6.53
CA LEU A 362 -5.76 -28.06 7.94
C LEU A 362 -4.96 -29.04 8.82
N ILE A 363 -4.17 -28.50 9.74
CA ILE A 363 -3.32 -29.27 10.68
C ILE A 363 -3.84 -29.24 12.12
N GLY A 364 -4.87 -28.46 12.41
CA GLY A 364 -5.52 -28.41 13.71
C GLY A 364 -6.53 -27.28 13.82
N SER A 365 -7.35 -27.37 14.86
CA SER A 365 -8.26 -26.28 15.24
C SER A 365 -8.56 -26.34 16.75
N HIS A 366 -8.94 -25.16 17.31
CA HIS A 366 -9.40 -25.09 18.70
C HIS A 366 -10.67 -24.25 18.77
N ASP A 367 -11.67 -24.75 19.52
CA ASP A 367 -12.94 -24.05 19.72
C ASP A 367 -12.97 -23.48 21.14
N PHE A 368 -13.04 -22.15 21.23
CA PHE A 368 -13.09 -21.44 22.51
C PHE A 368 -14.48 -21.35 23.12
N GLY A 369 -15.53 -21.75 22.41
CA GLY A 369 -16.92 -21.60 22.86
C GLY A 369 -17.36 -20.14 23.06
N ALA A 370 -16.52 -19.18 22.64
CA ALA A 370 -16.74 -17.76 22.73
C ALA A 370 -16.20 -17.08 21.45
N ASN A 371 -16.75 -15.92 21.06
CA ASN A 371 -16.37 -15.24 19.85
C ASN A 371 -14.87 -14.87 19.87
N VAL A 372 -14.12 -15.33 18.85
CA VAL A 372 -12.71 -15.03 18.65
C VAL A 372 -12.61 -13.73 17.84
N THR A 373 -11.99 -12.72 18.43
CA THR A 373 -11.84 -11.39 17.83
C THR A 373 -10.46 -11.13 17.25
N GLY A 374 -9.49 -12.02 17.52
CA GLY A 374 -8.14 -11.90 16.99
C GLY A 374 -7.26 -13.11 17.26
N VAL A 375 -6.19 -13.23 16.48
CA VAL A 375 -5.14 -14.24 16.62
C VAL A 375 -3.77 -13.62 16.50
N GLY A 376 -2.75 -14.22 17.13
CA GLY A 376 -1.38 -13.75 17.10
C GLY A 376 -0.35 -14.85 17.25
N TRP A 377 0.90 -14.49 16.94
CA TRP A 377 2.07 -15.33 17.16
C TRP A 377 3.24 -14.45 17.61
N ALA A 378 3.76 -14.70 18.79
CA ALA A 378 4.91 -13.99 19.33
C ALA A 378 5.71 -14.88 20.26
N ASP A 379 7.02 -14.73 20.30
CA ASP A 379 7.94 -15.42 21.21
C ASP A 379 7.75 -16.95 21.27
N GLY A 380 7.38 -17.57 20.13
CA GLY A 380 7.17 -19.01 20.05
C GLY A 380 5.84 -19.50 20.63
N ALA A 381 4.91 -18.60 20.90
CA ALA A 381 3.58 -18.92 21.41
C ALA A 381 2.46 -18.41 20.49
N TYR A 382 1.38 -19.17 20.42
CA TYR A 382 0.12 -18.79 19.78
C TYR A 382 -0.71 -17.96 20.76
N TYR A 383 -1.43 -17.00 20.23
CA TYR A 383 -2.36 -16.17 20.99
C TYR A 383 -3.71 -16.12 20.30
N ALA A 384 -4.78 -16.09 21.08
CA ALA A 384 -6.13 -15.84 20.63
C ALA A 384 -6.86 -14.96 21.63
N GLN A 385 -7.65 -14.02 21.12
CA GLN A 385 -8.55 -13.24 21.94
C GLN A 385 -9.97 -13.76 21.74
N ALA A 386 -10.56 -14.32 22.79
CA ALA A 386 -11.89 -14.90 22.75
C ALA A 386 -12.70 -14.46 23.98
N GLY A 387 -13.95 -14.01 23.77
CA GLY A 387 -14.82 -13.56 24.86
C GLY A 387 -14.19 -12.45 25.73
N GLY A 388 -13.35 -11.59 25.16
CA GLY A 388 -12.65 -10.51 25.86
C GLY A 388 -11.40 -10.95 26.63
N THR A 389 -11.05 -12.25 26.62
CA THR A 389 -9.86 -12.80 27.29
C THR A 389 -8.80 -13.17 26.26
N VAL A 390 -7.52 -12.85 26.54
CA VAL A 390 -6.40 -13.30 25.74
C VAL A 390 -5.88 -14.64 26.27
N TYR A 391 -5.85 -15.62 25.40
CA TYR A 391 -5.31 -16.96 25.66
C TYR A 391 -3.96 -17.12 24.97
N SER A 392 -3.11 -17.96 25.54
CA SER A 392 -1.85 -18.39 24.89
C SER A 392 -1.74 -19.91 24.86
N SER A 393 -1.04 -20.41 23.84
CA SER A 393 -0.73 -21.84 23.68
C SER A 393 0.68 -22.00 23.09
N ALA A 394 1.43 -22.99 23.58
CA ALA A 394 2.71 -23.36 22.99
C ALA A 394 2.58 -24.44 21.90
N ASP A 395 1.43 -25.14 21.84
CA ASP A 395 1.24 -26.38 21.05
C ASP A 395 -0.06 -26.42 20.25
N ARG A 396 -0.82 -25.31 20.17
CA ARG A 396 -2.12 -25.17 19.47
C ARG A 396 -3.30 -25.89 20.16
N THR A 397 -3.04 -26.81 21.10
CA THR A 397 -4.07 -27.67 21.70
C THR A 397 -4.40 -27.29 23.14
N HIS A 398 -3.38 -26.86 23.88
CA HIS A 398 -3.55 -26.49 25.30
C HIS A 398 -3.50 -24.95 25.41
N TRP A 399 -4.65 -24.36 25.69
CA TRP A 399 -4.82 -22.91 25.78
C TRP A 399 -5.02 -22.46 27.22
N THR A 400 -4.27 -21.45 27.63
CA THR A 400 -4.32 -20.91 28.99
C THR A 400 -4.65 -19.43 28.93
N ALA A 401 -5.62 -18.99 29.73
CA ALA A 401 -5.93 -17.57 29.87
C ALA A 401 -4.72 -16.79 30.42
N THR A 402 -4.41 -15.67 29.82
CA THR A 402 -3.31 -14.80 30.25
C THR A 402 -3.83 -13.56 30.99
N THR A 403 -2.92 -12.78 31.58
CA THR A 403 -3.23 -11.46 32.13
C THR A 403 -3.06 -10.32 31.11
N LEU A 404 -2.76 -10.66 29.86
CA LEU A 404 -2.60 -9.69 28.77
C LEU A 404 -3.96 -9.08 28.41
N ILE A 405 -3.96 -7.79 28.13
CA ILE A 405 -5.15 -7.06 27.67
C ILE A 405 -5.28 -7.06 26.14
N SER A 406 -4.21 -7.43 25.44
CA SER A 406 -4.16 -7.54 23.98
C SER A 406 -3.15 -8.59 23.55
N ILE A 407 -3.30 -9.11 22.33
CA ILE A 407 -2.36 -10.04 21.71
C ILE A 407 -1.01 -9.36 21.47
N PRO A 408 0.13 -9.99 21.83
CA PRO A 408 1.45 -9.45 21.53
C PRO A 408 1.70 -9.35 20.02
N ALA A 409 2.34 -8.27 19.59
CA ALA A 409 2.75 -8.13 18.20
C ALA A 409 3.85 -9.13 17.84
N ALA A 410 3.77 -9.72 16.63
CA ALA A 410 4.84 -10.57 16.13
C ALA A 410 6.14 -9.78 15.98
N PRO A 411 7.30 -10.32 16.39
CA PRO A 411 8.57 -9.65 16.18
C PRO A 411 8.84 -9.49 14.68
N ALA A 412 9.13 -8.26 14.24
CA ALA A 412 9.46 -7.98 12.86
C ALA A 412 10.83 -8.58 12.52
N ALA A 413 10.90 -9.43 11.51
CA ALA A 413 12.17 -9.92 10.96
C ALA A 413 12.80 -8.82 10.11
N ALA A 414 13.85 -8.17 10.67
CA ALA A 414 14.89 -7.30 10.07
C ALA A 414 14.55 -6.61 8.69
N PRO A 415 15.13 -5.47 8.34
CA PRO A 415 16.26 -4.77 8.96
C PRO A 415 15.85 -3.69 9.97
N TYR A 416 14.56 -3.46 10.17
CA TYR A 416 14.06 -2.46 11.11
C TYR A 416 13.13 -3.11 12.13
N THR A 417 13.20 -2.67 13.37
CA THR A 417 12.22 -2.98 14.40
C THR A 417 11.21 -1.85 14.45
N LEU A 418 9.92 -2.20 14.47
CA LEU A 418 8.83 -1.22 14.56
C LEU A 418 8.24 -1.19 15.98
N ARG A 419 7.73 -0.02 16.36
CA ARG A 419 7.00 0.19 17.61
C ARG A 419 5.87 1.17 17.37
N VAL A 420 4.73 0.94 18.01
CA VAL A 420 3.62 1.90 18.04
C VAL A 420 3.41 2.33 19.50
N THR A 421 3.40 3.64 19.76
CA THR A 421 3.18 4.23 21.08
C THR A 421 2.08 5.27 20.97
N GLY A 422 0.89 4.96 21.50
CA GLY A 422 -0.32 5.73 21.20
C GLY A 422 -0.60 5.67 19.69
N THR A 423 -0.58 6.82 19.02
CA THR A 423 -0.68 6.91 17.55
C THR A 423 0.68 7.06 16.86
N GLN A 424 1.80 7.13 17.59
CA GLN A 424 3.10 7.35 16.97
C GLN A 424 3.71 6.01 16.52
N VAL A 425 3.94 5.86 15.21
CA VAL A 425 4.68 4.75 14.62
C VAL A 425 6.15 5.11 14.51
N GLU A 426 7.00 4.29 15.08
CA GLU A 426 8.44 4.51 15.17
C GLU A 426 9.21 3.28 14.67
N ALA A 427 10.42 3.49 14.17
CA ALA A 427 11.32 2.42 13.77
C ALA A 427 12.70 2.60 14.37
N ALA A 428 13.39 1.49 14.62
CA ALA A 428 14.81 1.41 14.92
C ALA A 428 15.51 0.51 13.90
N GLN A 429 16.76 0.79 13.59
CA GLN A 429 17.60 -0.15 12.83
C GLN A 429 17.82 -1.42 13.65
N ALA A 430 17.92 -2.57 12.99
CA ALA A 430 18.14 -3.86 13.65
C ALA A 430 19.36 -3.79 14.58
N GLY A 431 19.16 -4.20 15.84
CA GLY A 431 20.19 -4.13 16.88
C GLY A 431 20.35 -2.76 17.56
N SER A 432 19.61 -1.73 17.15
CA SER A 432 19.58 -0.42 17.79
C SER A 432 18.40 -0.29 18.75
N SER A 433 18.60 0.39 19.87
CA SER A 433 17.54 0.82 20.78
C SER A 433 17.02 2.24 20.50
N GLN A 434 17.58 2.92 19.48
CA GLN A 434 17.19 4.27 19.11
C GLN A 434 16.04 4.22 18.10
N PHE A 435 14.84 4.57 18.54
CA PHE A 435 13.66 4.68 17.70
C PHE A 435 13.53 6.10 17.13
N VAL A 436 13.19 6.18 15.85
CA VAL A 436 12.88 7.44 15.15
C VAL A 436 11.42 7.41 14.68
N PRO A 437 10.71 8.55 14.72
CA PRO A 437 9.34 8.62 14.26
C PRO A 437 9.26 8.44 12.73
N LEU A 438 8.34 7.59 12.27
CA LEU A 438 8.04 7.38 10.85
C LEU A 438 6.83 8.22 10.43
N PHE A 439 5.69 8.01 11.08
CA PHE A 439 4.42 8.68 10.80
C PHE A 439 3.43 8.50 11.98
N THR A 440 2.28 9.16 11.87
CA THR A 440 1.19 9.05 12.86
C THR A 440 0.12 8.09 12.32
N ALA A 441 -0.24 7.09 13.11
CA ALA A 441 -1.30 6.14 12.82
C ALA A 441 -2.69 6.80 12.89
N PRO A 442 -3.69 6.29 12.16
CA PRO A 442 -5.05 6.84 12.16
C PRO A 442 -5.77 6.71 13.52
N SER A 443 -5.42 5.70 14.32
CA SER A 443 -6.00 5.46 15.64
C SER A 443 -4.99 4.84 16.61
N GLU A 444 -5.32 4.78 17.89
CA GLU A 444 -4.56 4.05 18.90
C GLU A 444 -4.88 2.54 18.86
N GLY A 445 -4.03 1.73 19.50
CA GLY A 445 -4.23 0.28 19.64
C GLY A 445 -3.88 -0.54 18.40
N LEU A 446 -3.21 0.08 17.41
CA LEU A 446 -2.74 -0.60 16.21
C LEU A 446 -1.34 -1.19 16.40
N TRP A 447 -1.02 -2.21 15.63
CA TRP A 447 0.31 -2.81 15.54
C TRP A 447 0.90 -2.59 14.16
N ALA A 448 2.22 -2.44 14.11
CA ALA A 448 2.94 -2.21 12.87
C ALA A 448 3.66 -3.48 12.43
N ILE A 449 3.43 -3.91 11.19
CA ILE A 449 4.10 -5.06 10.56
C ILE A 449 4.91 -4.53 9.39
N LEU A 450 6.20 -4.88 9.32
CA LEU A 450 7.08 -4.54 8.21
C LEU A 450 6.97 -5.59 7.10
N ARG A 451 6.62 -5.15 5.89
CA ARG A 451 6.68 -5.95 4.67
C ARG A 451 7.82 -5.44 3.81
N ARG A 452 8.56 -6.33 3.17
CA ARG A 452 9.77 -5.99 2.42
C ARG A 452 9.69 -6.41 0.97
N GLY A 453 9.98 -5.47 0.04
CA GLY A 453 10.43 -5.73 -1.32
C GLY A 453 11.94 -5.49 -1.46
N GLU A 454 12.48 -5.43 -2.68
CA GLU A 454 13.92 -5.24 -2.92
C GLU A 454 14.39 -3.86 -2.49
N SER A 455 13.75 -2.82 -2.99
CA SER A 455 14.07 -1.41 -2.71
C SER A 455 12.93 -0.66 -2.03
N VAL A 456 12.00 -1.38 -1.43
CA VAL A 456 10.77 -0.84 -0.86
C VAL A 456 10.38 -1.54 0.43
N TYR A 457 9.79 -0.79 1.34
CA TYR A 457 9.21 -1.26 2.59
C TYR A 457 7.77 -0.80 2.68
N ALA A 458 6.89 -1.66 3.15
CA ALA A 458 5.55 -1.27 3.57
C ALA A 458 5.40 -1.50 5.07
N VAL A 459 4.88 -0.50 5.78
CA VAL A 459 4.49 -0.59 7.17
C VAL A 459 2.97 -0.74 7.18
N GLU A 460 2.51 -1.95 7.46
CA GLU A 460 1.11 -2.31 7.56
C GLU A 460 0.66 -2.14 9.01
N LEU A 461 -0.37 -1.34 9.24
CA LEU A 461 -0.99 -1.16 10.55
C LEU A 461 -2.22 -2.07 10.65
N VAL A 462 -2.25 -2.89 11.68
CA VAL A 462 -3.34 -3.85 11.91
C VAL A 462 -3.98 -3.61 13.27
N ASP A 463 -5.29 -3.84 13.35
CA ASP A 463 -6.05 -3.82 14.61
C ASP A 463 -5.85 -5.13 15.41
N ALA A 464 -6.46 -5.22 16.57
CA ALA A 464 -6.43 -6.40 17.42
C ALA A 464 -7.06 -7.66 16.76
N GLY A 465 -7.92 -7.48 15.77
CA GLY A 465 -8.49 -8.53 14.94
C GLY A 465 -7.63 -8.92 13.74
N GLY A 466 -6.47 -8.29 13.56
CA GLY A 466 -5.58 -8.51 12.41
C GLY A 466 -6.11 -7.92 11.10
N ARG A 467 -7.06 -6.97 11.15
CA ARG A 467 -7.49 -6.21 9.98
C ARG A 467 -6.52 -5.08 9.70
N THR A 468 -6.17 -4.91 8.44
CA THR A 468 -5.34 -3.79 8.00
C THR A 468 -6.16 -2.50 8.04
N GLU A 469 -5.69 -1.53 8.83
CA GLU A 469 -6.29 -0.20 8.98
C GLU A 469 -5.58 0.85 8.11
N ASP A 470 -4.27 0.69 7.88
CA ASP A 470 -3.48 1.58 7.02
C ASP A 470 -2.23 0.87 6.52
N VAL A 471 -1.71 1.29 5.37
CA VAL A 471 -0.43 0.82 4.81
C VAL A 471 0.37 2.01 4.30
N GLN A 472 1.52 2.27 4.90
CA GLN A 472 2.45 3.29 4.45
C GLN A 472 3.65 2.66 3.74
N VAL A 473 3.92 3.13 2.51
CA VAL A 473 5.01 2.61 1.67
C VAL A 473 6.17 3.59 1.62
N PHE A 474 7.37 3.06 1.80
CA PHE A 474 8.62 3.81 1.78
C PHE A 474 9.61 3.16 0.82
N THR A 475 10.25 3.93 -0.04
CA THR A 475 11.45 3.44 -0.72
C THR A 475 12.56 3.16 0.30
N ALA A 476 13.53 2.33 -0.04
CA ALA A 476 14.68 2.09 0.83
C ALA A 476 15.43 3.39 1.18
N ALA A 477 15.51 4.33 0.21
CA ALA A 477 16.10 5.65 0.43
C ALA A 477 15.28 6.51 1.41
N GLN A 478 13.94 6.53 1.28
CA GLN A 478 13.07 7.26 2.21
C GLN A 478 13.16 6.68 3.62
N MET A 479 13.19 5.35 3.74
CA MET A 479 13.34 4.69 5.04
C MET A 479 14.70 5.01 5.66
N ALA A 480 15.80 4.88 4.90
CA ALA A 480 17.14 5.23 5.36
C ALA A 480 17.28 6.71 5.76
N ALA A 481 16.59 7.62 5.06
CA ALA A 481 16.62 9.06 5.37
C ALA A 481 15.93 9.42 6.71
N LYS A 482 15.10 8.54 7.26
CA LYS A 482 14.47 8.74 8.59
C LYS A 482 15.48 8.60 9.73
N PHE A 483 16.56 7.85 9.52
CA PHE A 483 17.56 7.62 10.53
C PHE A 483 18.68 8.66 10.44
N PRO A 484 19.14 9.22 11.57
CA PRO A 484 20.29 10.09 11.57
C PRO A 484 21.48 9.29 11.03
N LYS A 485 22.18 9.85 10.05
CA LYS A 485 23.39 9.25 9.55
C LYS A 485 24.41 9.21 10.70
N GLU A 486 25.03 8.06 10.89
CA GLU A 486 26.11 7.95 11.87
C GLU A 486 27.24 8.91 11.53
N LEU A 487 27.64 9.69 12.52
CA LEU A 487 28.83 10.51 12.43
C LEU A 487 30.05 9.59 12.36
N ARG A 488 30.92 9.80 11.39
CA ARG A 488 32.12 8.97 11.17
C ARG A 488 33.38 9.83 11.08
N VAL A 489 34.50 9.21 11.40
CA VAL A 489 35.80 9.79 11.20
C VAL A 489 36.69 8.77 10.47
N THR A 490 37.42 9.22 9.47
CA THR A 490 38.48 8.46 8.81
C THR A 490 39.77 9.21 8.94
N VAL A 491 40.86 8.48 9.12
CA VAL A 491 42.24 9.01 9.11
C VAL A 491 42.99 8.33 7.98
N ASP A 492 43.47 9.10 7.01
CA ASP A 492 44.15 8.62 5.79
C ASP A 492 43.38 7.49 5.10
N GLY A 493 42.03 7.70 4.95
CA GLY A 493 41.11 6.77 4.33
C GLY A 493 40.72 5.55 5.19
N LYS A 494 41.26 5.38 6.39
CA LYS A 494 40.91 4.27 7.30
C LYS A 494 39.86 4.72 8.32
N PRO A 495 38.75 3.97 8.52
CA PRO A 495 37.73 4.32 9.49
C PRO A 495 38.25 4.18 10.92
N VAL A 496 37.88 5.15 11.78
CA VAL A 496 38.18 5.12 13.22
C VAL A 496 37.00 4.49 13.96
N THR A 497 37.26 3.44 14.73
CA THR A 497 36.24 2.80 15.59
C THR A 497 36.23 3.44 16.96
N PHE A 498 35.08 3.87 17.43
CA PHE A 498 34.87 4.51 18.72
C PHE A 498 34.14 3.60 19.71
N THR A 499 34.44 3.76 21.00
CA THR A 499 33.79 3.01 22.10
C THR A 499 32.37 3.49 22.38
N ILE A 500 32.02 4.71 21.99
CA ILE A 500 30.66 5.27 21.98
C ILE A 500 30.44 5.98 20.67
N SER A 501 29.20 6.09 20.25
CA SER A 501 28.82 6.84 19.04
C SER A 501 29.25 8.31 19.18
N LEU A 502 29.71 8.89 18.07
CA LEU A 502 29.90 10.34 17.97
C LEU A 502 28.58 11.06 18.16
N TYR A 503 28.63 12.24 18.76
CA TYR A 503 27.44 13.05 19.03
C TYR A 503 27.73 14.53 18.83
N GLN A 504 26.68 15.36 18.79
CA GLN A 504 26.83 16.80 18.60
C GLN A 504 26.49 17.59 19.87
N VAL A 505 27.29 18.61 20.14
CA VAL A 505 27.06 19.63 21.16
C VAL A 505 27.19 20.98 20.50
N SER A 506 26.14 21.78 20.50
CA SER A 506 26.11 23.13 19.87
C SER A 506 26.71 23.17 18.46
N GLY A 507 26.38 22.17 17.64
CA GLY A 507 26.88 22.07 16.25
C GLY A 507 28.30 21.50 16.09
N CYS A 508 28.99 21.18 17.19
CA CYS A 508 30.32 20.54 17.17
C CYS A 508 30.19 19.03 17.39
N THR A 509 30.79 18.24 16.52
CA THR A 509 30.85 16.79 16.69
C THR A 509 31.92 16.43 17.73
N MET A 510 31.50 15.72 18.76
CA MET A 510 32.32 15.23 19.86
C MET A 510 32.75 13.78 19.61
N ALA A 511 34.01 13.48 19.86
CA ALA A 511 34.59 12.13 19.74
C ALA A 511 35.38 11.74 20.99
N PRO A 512 35.39 10.43 21.35
CA PRO A 512 36.29 9.90 22.35
C PRO A 512 37.76 10.19 22.01
N LEU A 513 38.41 10.94 22.90
CA LEU A 513 39.77 11.43 22.66
C LEU A 513 40.79 10.31 22.51
N ARG A 514 40.68 9.23 23.29
CA ARG A 514 41.63 8.10 23.25
C ARG A 514 41.72 7.51 21.85
N GLN A 515 40.61 7.20 21.22
CA GLN A 515 40.57 6.60 19.88
C GLN A 515 41.02 7.61 18.80
N MET A 516 40.66 8.88 18.93
CA MET A 516 41.16 9.93 18.04
C MET A 516 42.68 10.07 18.12
N ALA A 517 43.22 10.11 19.35
CA ALA A 517 44.67 10.18 19.58
C ALA A 517 45.39 8.98 18.95
N GLN A 518 44.91 7.78 19.22
CA GLN A 518 45.51 6.54 18.68
C GLN A 518 45.49 6.52 17.15
N ALA A 519 44.36 6.94 16.54
CA ALA A 519 44.22 6.99 15.09
C ALA A 519 45.21 7.99 14.43
N LEU A 520 45.57 9.07 15.15
CA LEU A 520 46.53 10.09 14.70
C LEU A 520 47.96 9.85 15.21
N GLY A 521 48.22 8.66 15.76
CA GLY A 521 49.58 8.24 16.20
C GLY A 521 50.03 8.81 17.54
N TYR A 522 49.11 9.32 18.37
CA TYR A 522 49.39 9.81 19.72
C TYR A 522 49.13 8.72 20.75
N THR A 523 49.94 8.72 21.83
CA THR A 523 49.59 8.05 23.09
C THR A 523 48.55 8.90 23.83
N PHE A 524 47.81 8.29 24.76
CA PHE A 524 46.80 8.96 25.56
C PHE A 524 46.99 8.61 27.04
N ASP A 525 47.11 9.63 27.88
CA ASP A 525 47.09 9.52 29.33
C ASP A 525 46.04 10.44 29.95
N TYR A 526 45.49 10.07 31.11
CA TYR A 526 44.47 10.83 31.79
C TYR A 526 44.72 10.88 33.29
N ASP A 527 44.93 12.09 33.79
CA ASP A 527 45.02 12.36 35.23
C ASP A 527 43.62 12.69 35.79
N GLY A 528 43.10 11.76 36.58
CA GLY A 528 41.78 11.92 37.21
C GLY A 528 41.74 13.02 38.28
N ALA A 529 42.87 13.38 38.92
CA ALA A 529 42.90 14.41 39.95
C ALA A 529 42.77 15.82 39.37
N SER A 530 43.52 16.11 38.32
CA SER A 530 43.42 17.37 37.57
C SER A 530 42.32 17.36 36.51
N ARG A 531 41.72 16.20 36.23
CA ARG A 531 40.77 15.96 35.14
C ARG A 531 41.32 16.37 33.77
N THR A 532 42.59 16.12 33.54
CA THR A 532 43.31 16.53 32.33
C THR A 532 43.75 15.31 31.54
N ALA A 533 43.44 15.31 30.25
CA ALA A 533 43.97 14.35 29.28
C ALA A 533 45.18 14.92 28.59
N VAL A 534 46.23 14.09 28.42
CA VAL A 534 47.47 14.44 27.72
C VAL A 534 47.71 13.43 26.60
N CYS A 535 47.89 13.94 25.39
CA CYS A 535 48.23 13.14 24.22
C CYS A 535 49.65 13.52 23.77
N THR A 536 50.50 12.52 23.46
CA THR A 536 51.92 12.73 23.11
C THR A 536 52.30 11.94 21.87
N ARG A 537 53.01 12.59 20.92
CA ARG A 537 53.60 11.98 19.72
C ARG A 537 54.99 12.59 19.47
N GLY A 538 56.03 11.85 19.79
CA GLY A 538 57.40 12.37 19.77
C GLY A 538 57.56 13.58 20.70
N THR A 539 57.84 14.75 20.16
CA THR A 539 57.93 16.03 20.90
C THR A 539 56.61 16.77 20.99
N ASP A 540 55.62 16.35 20.22
CA ASP A 540 54.30 17.00 20.20
C ASP A 540 53.46 16.61 21.41
N THR A 541 52.86 17.61 22.05
CA THR A 541 52.00 17.42 23.22
C THR A 541 50.69 18.20 23.05
N ILE A 542 49.58 17.54 23.33
CA ILE A 542 48.24 18.16 23.38
C ILE A 542 47.63 17.82 24.73
N SER A 543 47.35 18.81 25.55
CA SER A 543 46.64 18.60 26.81
C SER A 543 45.35 19.36 26.90
N VAL A 544 44.30 18.70 27.41
CA VAL A 544 42.94 19.23 27.50
C VAL A 544 42.32 18.88 28.84
N ARG A 545 41.73 19.87 29.51
CA ARG A 545 41.02 19.67 30.77
C ARG A 545 39.52 19.51 30.54
N ALA A 546 38.89 18.59 31.24
CA ALA A 546 37.44 18.43 31.19
C ALA A 546 36.70 19.70 31.69
N ALA A 547 35.59 20.01 31.06
CA ALA A 547 34.80 21.22 31.27
C ALA A 547 35.54 22.53 30.95
N SER A 548 36.55 22.48 30.07
CA SER A 548 37.30 23.66 29.61
C SER A 548 37.27 23.77 28.09
N THR A 549 37.26 24.99 27.59
CA THR A 549 37.50 25.32 26.18
C THR A 549 38.97 25.58 25.90
N GLN A 550 39.83 25.62 26.93
CA GLN A 550 41.26 25.82 26.78
C GLN A 550 41.98 24.47 26.59
N ALA A 551 42.97 24.48 25.73
CA ALA A 551 43.91 23.39 25.54
C ALA A 551 45.34 23.94 25.46
N THR A 552 46.31 23.11 25.83
CA THR A 552 47.71 23.42 25.62
C THR A 552 48.26 22.54 24.52
N VAL A 553 48.74 23.15 23.45
CA VAL A 553 49.36 22.47 22.30
C VAL A 553 50.82 22.92 22.22
N ASN A 554 51.74 22.01 22.39
CA ASN A 554 53.19 22.25 22.37
C ASN A 554 53.61 23.42 23.30
N GLY A 555 53.08 23.44 24.52
CA GLY A 555 53.34 24.45 25.54
C GLY A 555 52.57 25.76 25.41
N LYS A 556 51.80 25.98 24.35
CA LYS A 556 50.97 27.18 24.13
C LYS A 556 49.53 26.90 24.52
N THR A 557 49.05 27.61 25.52
CA THR A 557 47.64 27.51 25.99
C THR A 557 46.78 28.58 25.35
N THR A 558 45.68 28.16 24.74
CA THR A 558 44.68 29.03 24.12
C THR A 558 43.26 28.42 24.23
N ASN A 559 42.22 29.21 23.84
CA ASN A 559 40.86 28.73 23.70
C ASN A 559 40.69 28.03 22.33
N TRP A 560 41.18 26.81 22.25
CA TRP A 560 41.12 26.02 21.01
C TRP A 560 39.78 25.37 20.75
N LEU A 561 38.99 25.08 21.77
CA LEU A 561 37.75 24.31 21.65
C LEU A 561 36.56 25.25 21.50
N ALA A 562 35.73 25.01 20.49
CA ALA A 562 34.49 25.74 20.30
C ALA A 562 33.43 25.37 21.34
N VAL A 563 33.50 24.15 21.90
CA VAL A 563 32.68 23.69 23.04
C VAL A 563 33.62 23.00 24.04
N PRO A 564 33.31 23.01 25.36
CA PRO A 564 34.20 22.38 26.37
C PRO A 564 34.39 20.88 26.12
N ALA A 565 35.57 20.40 26.40
CA ALA A 565 35.80 18.96 26.53
C ALA A 565 35.00 18.38 27.69
N GLU A 566 34.48 17.16 27.55
CA GLU A 566 33.65 16.56 28.58
C GLU A 566 33.98 15.10 28.90
N LEU A 567 33.55 14.67 30.09
CA LEU A 567 33.53 13.27 30.49
C LEU A 567 32.10 12.75 30.36
N ARG A 568 31.88 11.84 29.41
CA ARG A 568 30.59 11.22 29.17
C ARG A 568 30.65 9.72 29.50
N GLY A 569 29.97 9.31 30.55
CA GLY A 569 30.04 7.92 31.01
C GLY A 569 31.48 7.43 31.33
N GLY A 570 32.34 8.34 31.82
CA GLY A 570 33.75 8.01 32.10
C GLY A 570 34.69 8.11 30.87
N ILE A 571 34.17 8.43 29.70
CA ILE A 571 34.93 8.57 28.44
C ILE A 571 35.21 10.06 28.21
N PHE A 572 36.48 10.39 28.01
CA PHE A 572 36.92 11.77 27.72
C PHE A 572 36.65 12.09 26.23
N CYS A 573 35.83 13.10 25.98
CA CYS A 573 35.41 13.49 24.62
C CYS A 573 35.83 14.94 24.32
N VAL A 574 36.21 15.16 23.06
CA VAL A 574 36.61 16.48 22.53
C VAL A 574 35.97 16.73 21.16
N PRO A 575 35.85 17.99 20.70
CA PRO A 575 35.48 18.27 19.32
C PRO A 575 36.46 17.65 18.32
N VAL A 576 35.94 16.91 17.35
CA VAL A 576 36.73 16.22 16.31
C VAL A 576 37.68 17.17 15.61
N ARG A 577 37.19 18.32 15.13
CA ARG A 577 37.96 19.32 14.39
C ARG A 577 39.12 19.87 15.23
N PHE A 578 38.85 20.23 16.49
CA PHE A 578 39.88 20.72 17.38
C PHE A 578 41.05 19.77 17.47
N PHE A 579 40.81 18.50 17.81
CA PHE A 579 41.90 17.56 18.05
C PHE A 579 42.66 17.22 16.76
N ALA A 580 41.95 17.08 15.63
CA ALA A 580 42.58 16.83 14.34
C ALA A 580 43.53 17.99 13.93
N GLU A 581 43.04 19.22 13.99
CA GLU A 581 43.83 20.42 13.66
C GLU A 581 45.03 20.62 14.66
N ALA A 582 44.80 20.39 15.94
CA ALA A 582 45.86 20.45 16.94
C ALA A 582 46.95 19.37 16.72
N ALA A 583 46.56 18.22 16.17
CA ALA A 583 47.46 17.15 15.77
C ALA A 583 48.13 17.36 14.40
N GLY A 584 47.86 18.46 13.72
CA GLY A 584 48.40 18.81 12.41
C GLY A 584 47.77 18.07 11.23
N ALA A 585 46.55 17.55 11.38
CA ALA A 585 45.82 16.94 10.29
C ALA A 585 44.89 17.95 9.61
N ASP A 586 44.77 17.85 8.29
CA ASP A 586 43.73 18.56 7.51
C ASP A 586 42.37 17.90 7.74
N VAL A 587 41.32 18.73 7.86
CA VAL A 587 39.97 18.27 8.17
C VAL A 587 38.99 18.67 7.08
N THR A 588 38.45 17.70 6.37
CA THR A 588 37.35 17.87 5.42
C THR A 588 36.09 17.25 6.00
N TRP A 589 34.95 17.95 5.86
CA TRP A 589 33.65 17.48 6.29
C TRP A 589 32.75 17.15 5.11
N ASP A 590 32.30 15.92 5.01
CA ASP A 590 31.26 15.51 4.08
C ASP A 590 29.89 15.49 4.78
N ALA A 591 29.08 16.51 4.50
CA ALA A 591 27.75 16.61 5.08
C ALA A 591 26.80 15.52 4.55
N ALA A 592 27.01 15.03 3.32
CA ALA A 592 26.18 13.98 2.73
C ALA A 592 26.46 12.60 3.36
N GLY A 593 27.74 12.29 3.62
CA GLY A 593 28.18 11.05 4.30
C GLY A 593 28.26 11.16 5.82
N GLN A 594 28.04 12.36 6.41
CA GLN A 594 28.26 12.65 7.84
C GLN A 594 29.64 12.16 8.32
N THR A 595 30.68 12.39 7.49
CA THR A 595 32.03 11.84 7.71
C THR A 595 33.05 12.96 7.76
N PHE A 596 33.90 12.93 8.79
CA PHE A 596 35.13 13.70 8.84
C PHE A 596 36.25 12.90 8.19
N TYR A 597 36.87 13.45 7.17
CA TYR A 597 38.09 12.95 6.55
C TYR A 597 39.27 13.72 7.13
N LEU A 598 40.13 13.04 7.84
CA LEU A 598 41.37 13.58 8.40
C LEU A 598 42.53 13.07 7.55
N THR A 599 43.33 14.00 7.06
CA THR A 599 44.53 13.67 6.28
C THR A 599 45.76 14.14 7.05
N THR A 600 46.62 13.19 7.41
CA THR A 600 47.89 13.53 8.08
C THR A 600 48.91 14.04 7.05
N ALA A 601 49.68 15.08 7.37
CA ALA A 601 50.75 15.50 6.52
C ALA A 601 51.79 14.34 6.41
N ILE A 602 52.09 13.95 5.17
CA ILE A 602 53.12 12.93 4.91
C ILE A 602 54.41 13.47 5.50
N GLN A 603 54.92 12.87 6.59
CA GLN A 603 56.28 13.11 7.04
C GLN A 603 57.18 12.37 6.03
N GLU A 604 57.76 13.12 5.08
CA GLU A 604 58.92 12.60 4.33
C GLU A 604 60.02 12.34 5.33
N GLY A 605 60.30 11.04 5.58
CA GLY A 605 61.36 10.55 6.42
C GLY A 605 62.72 10.53 5.72
#